data_1cacaec5f90c7456347750e3a9e36a31
#
_entry.id   1cacaec5f90c7456347750e3a9e36a31
#
_cell.length_a   1.000
_cell.length_b   1.000
_cell.length_c   1.000
_cell.angle_alpha   90.00
_cell.angle_beta   90.00
_cell.angle_gamma   90.00
#
_symmetry.space_group_name_H-M   'P 1'
#
loop_
_entity.id
_entity.type
_entity.pdbx_description
1 polymer ?
#
loop_
_entity_poly.entity_id
_entity_poly.type
_entity_poly.pdbx_seq_one_letter_code
_entity_poly.pdbx_strand_id
1 'polypeptide(L)'
;MEFLHFLESIRTGVGDFFFATVTHLGEEVFFLAIAILFYWCISKRQGYYILVTGVVGSVINQWLKIVCRIPRPWIIDPGFKPVGDAVAEATGYSFPSGHTQNIAGTFGCIGRYNKQRWLKITSVAIILLVAFSRMYLGVHTPLDVTVSLGVAAALVFAFHFVFRTEESTDKYMFPLMIGSVILSVAFILYVFLLPASDFNTAADFANLASAKKNAATLTGCLFGLALVYPLDKYVIKFDTKGRWYSQVIKFVVGIAIVLAIKEGLKTPLEAFTHLFTSGDCVRVCTCGAGHLIEGDCKFQCVCGAGYVARAIRYFLIVAFAGGLWPMTFKFFERLRIEKLEQFTAWIVSKFKKVDKTAE
;
A
#
# COMPACT_ATOMS: atom_id res chain seq x y z
N MET A 1 6.13 15.46 22.88
CA MET A 1 5.07 16.41 22.44
C MET A 1 5.61 17.78 22.06
N GLU A 2 6.65 18.29 22.68
CA GLU A 2 7.22 19.65 22.41
C GLU A 2 7.45 19.97 20.92
N PHE A 3 8.06 19.04 20.19
CA PHE A 3 8.26 19.21 18.74
C PHE A 3 6.94 19.33 17.96
N LEU A 4 5.91 18.60 18.33
CA LEU A 4 4.59 18.69 17.67
C LEU A 4 3.89 20.02 17.99
N HIS A 5 4.00 20.53 19.23
CA HIS A 5 3.50 21.86 19.58
C HIS A 5 4.28 22.98 18.86
N PHE A 6 5.60 22.82 18.68
CA PHE A 6 6.37 23.73 17.83
C PHE A 6 5.82 23.72 16.39
N LEU A 7 5.59 22.55 15.79
CA LEU A 7 4.99 22.47 14.46
C LEU A 7 3.59 23.08 14.42
N GLU A 8 2.77 22.85 15.45
CA GLU A 8 1.45 23.44 15.58
C GLU A 8 1.50 24.98 15.57
N SER A 9 2.47 25.57 16.27
CA SER A 9 2.60 27.03 16.37
C SER A 9 3.00 27.73 15.05
N ILE A 10 3.62 26.99 14.12
CA ILE A 10 4.05 27.53 12.82
C ILE A 10 3.12 27.12 11.66
N ARG A 11 1.97 26.46 11.95
CA ARG A 11 1.00 26.06 10.92
C ARG A 11 0.38 27.28 10.25
N THR A 12 0.14 27.13 8.95
CA THR A 12 -0.57 28.12 8.14
C THR A 12 -1.55 27.39 7.23
N GLY A 13 -2.65 28.02 6.83
CA GLY A 13 -3.64 27.38 5.95
C GLY A 13 -3.06 26.86 4.63
N VAL A 14 -2.06 27.55 4.08
CA VAL A 14 -1.34 27.08 2.88
C VAL A 14 -0.50 25.84 3.19
N GLY A 15 0.21 25.84 4.32
CA GLY A 15 0.97 24.67 4.78
C GLY A 15 0.09 23.47 5.06
N ASP A 16 -1.05 23.68 5.70
CA ASP A 16 -2.03 22.63 6.00
C ASP A 16 -2.54 21.97 4.72
N PHE A 17 -2.96 22.76 3.73
CA PHE A 17 -3.38 22.26 2.43
C PHE A 17 -2.26 21.52 1.68
N PHE A 18 -1.04 22.09 1.68
CA PHE A 18 0.11 21.46 1.02
C PHE A 18 0.45 20.11 1.63
N PHE A 19 0.62 20.03 2.97
CA PHE A 19 0.98 18.78 3.62
C PHE A 19 -0.16 17.77 3.67
N ALA A 20 -1.43 18.21 3.71
CA ALA A 20 -2.58 17.35 3.52
C ALA A 20 -2.61 16.72 2.11
N THR A 21 -2.23 17.49 1.08
CA THR A 21 -2.12 16.94 -0.28
C THR A 21 -0.95 15.97 -0.43
N VAL A 22 0.22 16.34 0.09
CA VAL A 22 1.44 15.52 0.00
C VAL A 22 1.28 14.18 0.72
N THR A 23 0.56 14.15 1.84
CA THR A 23 0.41 12.92 2.63
C THR A 23 -0.26 11.77 1.87
N HIS A 24 -1.12 12.07 0.88
CA HIS A 24 -1.77 11.05 0.03
C HIS A 24 -0.78 10.17 -0.75
N LEU A 25 0.44 10.67 -1.00
CA LEU A 25 1.51 9.84 -1.60
C LEU A 25 1.92 8.66 -0.69
N GLY A 26 1.64 8.72 0.61
CA GLY A 26 1.91 7.64 1.57
C GLY A 26 0.77 6.64 1.73
N GLU A 27 -0.36 6.82 1.04
CA GLU A 27 -1.50 5.92 1.11
C GLU A 27 -1.23 4.56 0.44
N GLU A 28 -1.97 3.55 0.90
CA GLU A 28 -1.90 2.20 0.33
C GLU A 28 -2.29 2.17 -1.16
N VAL A 29 -3.25 2.99 -1.56
CA VAL A 29 -3.72 3.07 -2.96
C VAL A 29 -2.61 3.58 -3.87
N PHE A 30 -1.88 4.61 -3.44
CA PHE A 30 -0.76 5.17 -4.20
C PHE A 30 0.40 4.16 -4.30
N PHE A 31 0.77 3.54 -3.18
CA PHE A 31 1.74 2.45 -3.16
C PHE A 31 1.39 1.35 -4.16
N LEU A 32 0.14 0.84 -4.10
CA LEU A 32 -0.30 -0.24 -4.99
C LEU A 32 -0.30 0.19 -6.46
N ALA A 33 -0.75 1.41 -6.76
CA ALA A 33 -0.73 1.94 -8.13
C ALA A 33 0.69 1.99 -8.71
N ILE A 34 1.67 2.49 -7.95
CA ILE A 34 3.09 2.51 -8.35
C ILE A 34 3.63 1.09 -8.51
N ALA A 35 3.37 0.20 -7.56
CA ALA A 35 3.85 -1.17 -7.60
C ALA A 35 3.31 -1.94 -8.82
N ILE A 36 2.01 -1.77 -9.11
CA ILE A 36 1.35 -2.37 -10.29
C ILE A 36 1.88 -1.74 -11.59
N LEU A 37 2.09 -0.41 -11.63
CA LEU A 37 2.69 0.26 -12.79
C LEU A 37 4.06 -0.35 -13.12
N PHE A 38 4.91 -0.52 -12.13
CA PHE A 38 6.21 -1.17 -12.35
C PHE A 38 6.03 -2.62 -12.78
N TYR A 39 5.18 -3.38 -12.12
CA TYR A 39 4.96 -4.79 -12.40
C TYR A 39 4.42 -5.06 -13.81
N TRP A 40 3.44 -4.26 -14.27
CA TRP A 40 2.83 -4.47 -15.58
C TRP A 40 3.56 -3.79 -16.74
N CYS A 41 4.19 -2.61 -16.50
CA CYS A 41 4.57 -1.71 -17.59
C CYS A 41 6.06 -1.39 -17.68
N ILE A 42 6.82 -1.53 -16.58
CA ILE A 42 8.22 -1.06 -16.53
C ILE A 42 9.19 -2.21 -16.34
N SER A 43 9.11 -2.89 -15.21
CA SER A 43 10.02 -4.00 -14.87
C SER A 43 9.33 -4.92 -13.87
N LYS A 44 9.01 -6.12 -14.30
CA LYS A 44 8.39 -7.15 -13.49
C LYS A 44 9.14 -7.40 -12.17
N ARG A 45 10.46 -7.54 -12.24
CA ARG A 45 11.33 -7.78 -11.08
C ARG A 45 11.29 -6.62 -10.10
N GLN A 46 11.33 -5.39 -10.59
CA GLN A 46 11.21 -4.21 -9.74
C GLN A 46 9.80 -4.07 -9.13
N GLY A 47 8.76 -4.42 -9.90
CA GLY A 47 7.39 -4.48 -9.42
C GLY A 47 7.22 -5.47 -8.26
N TYR A 48 7.75 -6.69 -8.38
CA TYR A 48 7.78 -7.65 -7.27
C TYR A 48 8.55 -7.12 -6.06
N TYR A 49 9.69 -6.47 -6.30
CA TYR A 49 10.49 -5.89 -5.22
C TYR A 49 9.67 -4.86 -4.42
N ILE A 50 8.99 -3.94 -5.09
CA ILE A 50 8.13 -2.94 -4.44
C ILE A 50 6.96 -3.62 -3.74
N LEU A 51 6.24 -4.54 -4.40
CA LEU A 51 5.07 -5.23 -3.85
C LEU A 51 5.41 -5.99 -2.57
N VAL A 52 6.44 -6.85 -2.63
CA VAL A 52 6.81 -7.69 -1.48
C VAL A 52 7.31 -6.85 -0.32
N THR A 53 8.18 -5.85 -0.61
CA THR A 53 8.68 -4.94 0.43
C THR A 53 7.54 -4.16 1.09
N GLY A 54 6.59 -3.65 0.30
CA GLY A 54 5.45 -2.89 0.82
C GLY A 54 4.50 -3.76 1.63
N VAL A 55 4.09 -4.93 1.11
CA VAL A 55 3.12 -5.78 1.82
C VAL A 55 3.72 -6.38 3.09
N VAL A 56 4.96 -6.88 3.04
CA VAL A 56 5.67 -7.38 4.25
C VAL A 56 5.90 -6.25 5.24
N GLY A 57 6.30 -5.06 4.77
CA GLY A 57 6.44 -3.88 5.60
C GLY A 57 5.12 -3.49 6.29
N SER A 58 4.00 -3.60 5.58
CA SER A 58 2.67 -3.37 6.16
C SER A 58 2.31 -4.42 7.21
N VAL A 59 2.65 -5.70 7.02
CA VAL A 59 2.45 -6.74 8.05
C VAL A 59 3.21 -6.38 9.33
N ILE A 60 4.49 -6.06 9.22
CA ILE A 60 5.33 -5.69 10.36
C ILE A 60 4.79 -4.42 11.04
N ASN A 61 4.42 -3.40 10.25
CA ASN A 61 3.88 -2.15 10.77
C ASN A 61 2.59 -2.38 11.55
N GLN A 62 1.64 -3.14 11.00
CA GLN A 62 0.37 -3.43 11.67
C GLN A 62 0.56 -4.32 12.90
N TRP A 63 1.53 -5.22 12.88
CA TRP A 63 1.87 -6.04 14.05
C TRP A 63 2.43 -5.18 15.17
N LEU A 64 3.39 -4.30 14.88
CA LEU A 64 3.93 -3.36 15.86
C LEU A 64 2.86 -2.44 16.43
N LYS A 65 1.90 -1.98 15.63
CA LYS A 65 0.76 -1.16 16.13
C LYS A 65 -0.01 -1.86 17.24
N ILE A 66 -0.37 -3.12 17.04
CA ILE A 66 -1.21 -3.84 18.00
C ILE A 66 -0.41 -4.39 19.19
N VAL A 67 0.90 -4.54 19.06
CA VAL A 67 1.78 -4.93 20.18
C VAL A 67 2.09 -3.72 21.06
N CYS A 68 2.50 -2.60 20.47
CA CYS A 68 2.94 -1.41 21.23
C CYS A 68 1.78 -0.58 21.77
N ARG A 69 0.61 -0.58 21.10
CA ARG A 69 -0.64 0.11 21.50
C ARG A 69 -0.45 1.58 21.87
N ILE A 70 0.49 2.29 21.24
CA ILE A 70 0.75 3.69 21.54
C ILE A 70 -0.39 4.57 21.01
N PRO A 71 -1.06 5.37 21.88
CA PRO A 71 -2.14 6.26 21.46
C PRO A 71 -1.66 7.35 20.50
N ARG A 72 -2.62 7.97 19.82
CA ARG A 72 -2.35 9.12 18.94
C ARG A 72 -1.99 10.38 19.72
N PRO A 73 -1.21 11.33 19.12
CA PRO A 73 -0.79 12.55 19.81
C PRO A 73 -1.92 13.33 20.50
N TRP A 74 -3.08 13.49 19.87
CA TRP A 74 -4.25 14.19 20.43
C TRP A 74 -5.00 13.41 21.51
N ILE A 75 -4.71 12.13 21.68
CA ILE A 75 -5.23 11.32 22.80
C ILE A 75 -4.28 11.43 24.00
N ILE A 76 -2.97 11.51 23.73
CA ILE A 76 -1.92 11.68 24.75
C ILE A 76 -2.01 13.09 25.37
N ASP A 77 -2.24 14.09 24.53
CA ASP A 77 -2.35 15.50 24.92
C ASP A 77 -3.63 16.11 24.35
N PRO A 78 -4.71 16.21 25.16
CA PRO A 78 -5.99 16.78 24.70
C PRO A 78 -5.92 18.26 24.31
N GLY A 79 -4.86 18.97 24.70
CA GLY A 79 -4.63 20.36 24.29
C GLY A 79 -4.05 20.50 22.88
N PHE A 80 -3.47 19.43 22.33
CA PHE A 80 -2.88 19.40 21.01
C PHE A 80 -3.94 19.20 19.92
N LYS A 81 -3.91 20.06 18.89
CA LYS A 81 -4.88 20.02 17.78
C LYS A 81 -4.21 19.54 16.49
N PRO A 82 -4.51 18.34 16.00
CA PRO A 82 -4.09 17.91 14.67
C PRO A 82 -4.81 18.72 13.57
N VAL A 83 -4.29 18.71 12.36
CA VAL A 83 -4.96 19.32 11.19
C VAL A 83 -6.17 18.49 10.81
N GLY A 84 -7.33 19.13 10.71
CA GLY A 84 -8.70 18.61 10.63
C GLY A 84 -8.87 17.23 9.95
N ASP A 85 -8.84 17.18 8.61
CA ASP A 85 -9.18 15.95 7.84
C ASP A 85 -8.17 14.81 8.03
N ALA A 86 -6.93 15.11 8.43
CA ALA A 86 -5.91 14.10 8.66
C ALA A 86 -6.24 13.11 9.80
N VAL A 87 -7.12 13.51 10.74
CA VAL A 87 -7.60 12.65 11.84
C VAL A 87 -8.48 11.52 11.31
N ALA A 88 -9.36 11.81 10.35
CA ALA A 88 -10.29 10.84 9.79
C ALA A 88 -9.57 9.65 9.10
N GLU A 89 -8.41 9.90 8.51
CA GLU A 89 -7.58 8.90 7.85
C GLU A 89 -6.63 8.15 8.80
N ALA A 90 -6.44 8.67 10.00
CA ALA A 90 -5.51 8.15 10.99
C ALA A 90 -6.08 6.98 11.79
N THR A 91 -6.38 5.85 11.14
CA THR A 91 -6.91 4.64 11.77
C THR A 91 -5.84 3.87 12.57
N GLY A 92 -6.29 3.17 13.61
CA GLY A 92 -5.42 2.34 14.46
C GLY A 92 -4.50 3.17 15.38
N TYR A 93 -3.66 2.47 16.14
CA TYR A 93 -2.67 3.10 17.03
C TYR A 93 -1.65 3.96 16.26
N SER A 94 -0.98 4.88 16.99
CA SER A 94 -0.03 5.82 16.38
C SER A 94 1.21 5.11 15.84
N PHE A 95 1.88 4.35 16.69
CA PHE A 95 3.21 3.76 16.42
C PHE A 95 3.11 2.39 15.75
N PRO A 96 3.90 2.16 14.69
CA PRO A 96 4.65 3.11 13.86
C PRO A 96 3.78 3.70 12.70
N SER A 97 4.31 4.69 11.95
CA SER A 97 3.58 5.38 10.89
C SER A 97 3.42 4.53 9.63
N GLY A 98 2.16 4.21 9.24
CA GLY A 98 1.87 3.44 8.03
C GLY A 98 2.20 4.19 6.73
N HIS A 99 1.85 5.48 6.62
CA HIS A 99 2.18 6.30 5.44
C HIS A 99 3.69 6.40 5.22
N THR A 100 4.45 6.62 6.30
CA THR A 100 5.92 6.66 6.23
C THR A 100 6.48 5.31 5.80
N GLN A 101 5.95 4.20 6.32
CA GLN A 101 6.35 2.85 5.93
C GLN A 101 6.11 2.60 4.43
N ASN A 102 4.93 2.95 3.91
CA ASN A 102 4.55 2.73 2.52
C ASN A 102 5.42 3.54 1.57
N ILE A 103 5.59 4.85 1.84
CA ILE A 103 6.38 5.72 0.95
C ILE A 103 7.87 5.35 0.98
N ALA A 104 8.41 5.05 2.17
CA ALA A 104 9.80 4.66 2.32
C ALA A 104 10.09 3.29 1.68
N GLY A 105 9.18 2.33 1.80
CA GLY A 105 9.26 1.05 1.10
C GLY A 105 9.24 1.23 -0.41
N THR A 106 8.27 1.98 -0.93
CA THR A 106 8.08 2.20 -2.37
C THR A 106 9.28 2.92 -3.01
N PHE A 107 9.56 4.13 -2.55
CA PHE A 107 10.62 4.96 -3.13
C PHE A 107 12.02 4.49 -2.71
N GLY A 108 12.15 3.85 -1.55
CA GLY A 108 13.37 3.17 -1.15
C GLY A 108 13.74 2.04 -2.14
N CYS A 109 12.78 1.23 -2.56
CA CYS A 109 12.99 0.21 -3.60
C CYS A 109 13.34 0.84 -4.94
N ILE A 110 12.65 1.91 -5.36
CA ILE A 110 12.93 2.62 -6.63
C ILE A 110 14.34 3.20 -6.61
N GLY A 111 14.69 3.94 -5.57
CA GLY A 111 16.02 4.57 -5.45
C GLY A 111 17.15 3.55 -5.32
N ARG A 112 16.91 2.41 -4.63
CA ARG A 112 17.93 1.37 -4.45
C ARG A 112 18.17 0.52 -5.69
N TYR A 113 17.10 0.24 -6.46
CA TYR A 113 17.17 -0.59 -7.65
C TYR A 113 17.84 0.12 -8.83
N ASN A 114 17.57 1.43 -8.98
CA ASN A 114 18.02 2.22 -10.12
C ASN A 114 19.39 2.84 -9.88
N LYS A 115 20.18 2.96 -10.97
CA LYS A 115 21.55 3.53 -10.92
C LYS A 115 21.56 5.07 -11.01
N GLN A 116 20.53 5.68 -11.59
CA GLN A 116 20.44 7.12 -11.85
C GLN A 116 20.44 7.92 -10.56
N ARG A 117 21.34 8.89 -10.43
CA ARG A 117 21.47 9.73 -9.24
C ARG A 117 20.23 10.56 -8.95
N TRP A 118 19.60 11.10 -9.99
CA TRP A 118 18.40 11.90 -9.83
C TRP A 118 17.23 11.09 -9.23
N LEU A 119 17.04 9.82 -9.64
CA LEU A 119 16.02 8.94 -9.04
C LEU A 119 16.27 8.70 -7.56
N LYS A 120 17.52 8.55 -7.15
CA LYS A 120 17.88 8.37 -5.73
C LYS A 120 17.57 9.62 -4.93
N ILE A 121 17.97 10.79 -5.44
CA ILE A 121 17.74 12.08 -4.77
C ILE A 121 16.24 12.35 -4.66
N THR A 122 15.48 12.19 -5.76
CA THR A 122 14.03 12.39 -5.75
C THR A 122 13.33 11.40 -4.82
N SER A 123 13.76 10.13 -4.78
CA SER A 123 13.21 9.14 -3.86
C SER A 123 13.39 9.56 -2.41
N VAL A 124 14.59 9.99 -2.02
CA VAL A 124 14.87 10.47 -0.66
C VAL A 124 14.05 11.72 -0.35
N ALA A 125 13.97 12.67 -1.27
CA ALA A 125 13.21 13.91 -1.08
C ALA A 125 11.71 13.61 -0.84
N ILE A 126 11.10 12.72 -1.63
CA ILE A 126 9.70 12.33 -1.48
C ILE A 126 9.48 11.61 -0.13
N ILE A 127 10.37 10.69 0.25
CA ILE A 127 10.28 9.97 1.53
C ILE A 127 10.29 10.97 2.69
N LEU A 128 11.25 11.88 2.71
CA LEU A 128 11.38 12.88 3.79
C LEU A 128 10.19 13.84 3.81
N LEU A 129 9.70 14.26 2.66
CA LEU A 129 8.56 15.16 2.54
C LEU A 129 7.28 14.54 3.10
N VAL A 130 6.97 13.28 2.74
CA VAL A 130 5.80 12.57 3.29
C VAL A 130 6.00 12.24 4.76
N ALA A 131 7.19 11.81 5.18
CA ALA A 131 7.49 11.56 6.59
C ALA A 131 7.28 12.83 7.45
N PHE A 132 7.76 13.98 6.97
CA PHE A 132 7.56 15.26 7.63
C PHE A 132 6.07 15.67 7.65
N SER A 133 5.33 15.46 6.58
CA SER A 133 3.89 15.78 6.52
C SER A 133 3.11 15.12 7.66
N ARG A 134 3.47 13.89 8.07
CA ARG A 134 2.77 13.18 9.15
C ARG A 134 2.97 13.84 10.52
N MET A 135 4.13 14.43 10.75
CA MET A 135 4.43 15.18 11.97
C MET A 135 3.80 16.57 11.92
N TYR A 136 3.87 17.26 10.77
CA TYR A 136 3.26 18.57 10.57
C TYR A 136 1.74 18.52 10.78
N LEU A 137 1.07 17.51 10.20
CA LEU A 137 -0.37 17.29 10.39
C LEU A 137 -0.75 16.86 11.81
N GLY A 138 0.23 16.52 12.65
CA GLY A 138 0.03 16.16 14.04
C GLY A 138 -0.53 14.76 14.29
N VAL A 139 -0.44 13.88 13.31
CA VAL A 139 -1.01 12.52 13.41
C VAL A 139 -0.01 11.45 13.85
N HIS A 140 1.28 11.78 13.85
CA HIS A 140 2.38 10.91 14.29
C HIS A 140 3.48 11.69 15.00
N THR A 141 4.14 11.04 15.95
CA THR A 141 5.33 11.57 16.62
C THR A 141 6.60 11.33 15.78
N PRO A 142 7.72 12.04 16.07
CA PRO A 142 9.01 11.74 15.46
C PRO A 142 9.44 10.28 15.64
N LEU A 143 9.13 9.66 16.77
CA LEU A 143 9.44 8.26 17.03
C LEU A 143 8.69 7.32 16.07
N ASP A 144 7.38 7.55 15.85
CA ASP A 144 6.56 6.77 14.92
C ASP A 144 7.14 6.77 13.51
N VAL A 145 7.59 7.95 13.08
CA VAL A 145 8.18 8.19 11.76
C VAL A 145 9.56 7.54 11.65
N THR A 146 10.43 7.75 12.63
CA THR A 146 11.80 7.24 12.61
C THR A 146 11.85 5.71 12.58
N VAL A 147 11.01 5.07 13.40
CA VAL A 147 10.94 3.59 13.42
C VAL A 147 10.40 3.05 12.09
N SER A 148 9.39 3.70 11.48
CA SER A 148 8.89 3.31 10.16
C SER A 148 9.96 3.44 9.08
N LEU A 149 10.75 4.51 9.10
CA LEU A 149 11.89 4.69 8.18
C LEU A 149 12.93 3.59 8.38
N GLY A 150 13.24 3.25 9.63
CA GLY A 150 14.19 2.17 9.97
C GLY A 150 13.73 0.81 9.48
N VAL A 151 12.47 0.44 9.73
CA VAL A 151 11.88 -0.83 9.27
C VAL A 151 11.85 -0.88 7.74
N ALA A 152 11.41 0.20 7.08
CA ALA A 152 11.38 0.26 5.61
C ALA A 152 12.81 0.12 5.03
N ALA A 153 13.78 0.84 5.58
CA ALA A 153 15.18 0.75 5.15
C ALA A 153 15.72 -0.68 5.31
N ALA A 154 15.51 -1.31 6.46
CA ALA A 154 15.94 -2.69 6.69
C ALA A 154 15.37 -3.65 5.64
N LEU A 155 14.07 -3.56 5.33
CA LEU A 155 13.42 -4.39 4.31
C LEU A 155 13.93 -4.09 2.89
N VAL A 156 14.08 -2.80 2.55
CA VAL A 156 14.61 -2.37 1.25
C VAL A 156 16.01 -2.96 1.03
N PHE A 157 16.90 -2.86 2.01
CA PHE A 157 18.26 -3.39 1.87
C PHE A 157 18.29 -4.92 1.87
N ALA A 158 17.55 -5.57 2.76
CA ALA A 158 17.49 -7.03 2.84
C ALA A 158 16.92 -7.65 1.55
N PHE A 159 15.78 -7.14 1.07
CA PHE A 159 15.14 -7.70 -0.12
C PHE A 159 15.85 -7.31 -1.42
N HIS A 160 16.60 -6.20 -1.44
CA HIS A 160 17.44 -5.89 -2.61
C HIS A 160 18.37 -7.04 -2.98
N PHE A 161 18.86 -7.80 -2.01
CA PHE A 161 19.67 -8.98 -2.26
C PHE A 161 18.94 -10.01 -3.12
N VAL A 162 17.64 -10.19 -2.94
CA VAL A 162 16.79 -11.10 -3.73
C VAL A 162 16.60 -10.57 -5.15
N PHE A 163 16.32 -9.27 -5.29
CA PHE A 163 15.89 -8.67 -6.56
C PHE A 163 17.01 -8.03 -7.41
N ARG A 164 18.28 -8.10 -6.99
CA ARG A 164 19.39 -7.46 -7.70
C ARG A 164 19.70 -8.08 -9.05
N THR A 165 19.56 -9.42 -9.19
CA THR A 165 19.80 -10.18 -10.44
C THR A 165 18.66 -11.16 -10.68
N GLU A 166 18.53 -11.69 -11.90
CA GLU A 166 17.55 -12.73 -12.22
C GLU A 166 17.86 -14.03 -11.48
N GLU A 167 19.12 -14.44 -11.47
CA GLU A 167 19.57 -15.61 -10.73
C GLU A 167 19.25 -15.55 -9.24
N SER A 168 19.51 -14.40 -8.59
CA SER A 168 19.15 -14.19 -7.18
C SER A 168 17.64 -14.28 -6.98
N THR A 169 16.85 -13.67 -7.88
CA THR A 169 15.38 -13.72 -7.80
C THR A 169 14.89 -15.16 -7.94
N ASP A 170 15.41 -15.90 -8.90
CA ASP A 170 15.03 -17.29 -9.12
C ASP A 170 15.35 -18.20 -7.94
N LYS A 171 16.45 -17.95 -7.26
CA LYS A 171 16.91 -18.73 -6.12
C LYS A 171 16.15 -18.40 -4.82
N TYR A 172 15.90 -17.12 -4.55
CA TYR A 172 15.46 -16.67 -3.23
C TYR A 172 14.00 -16.21 -3.17
N MET A 173 13.32 -16.00 -4.31
CA MET A 173 11.94 -15.52 -4.32
C MET A 173 10.96 -16.50 -3.67
N PHE A 174 11.11 -17.79 -3.95
CA PHE A 174 10.20 -18.81 -3.38
C PHE A 174 10.34 -18.92 -1.85
N PRO A 175 11.56 -19.05 -1.27
CA PRO A 175 11.72 -18.96 0.19
C PRO A 175 11.19 -17.65 0.78
N LEU A 176 11.39 -16.52 0.10
CA LEU A 176 10.87 -15.22 0.55
C LEU A 176 9.33 -15.21 0.59
N MET A 177 8.67 -15.78 -0.42
CA MET A 177 7.21 -15.89 -0.44
C MET A 177 6.69 -16.78 0.70
N ILE A 178 7.30 -17.93 0.92
CA ILE A 178 6.94 -18.83 2.05
C ILE A 178 7.11 -18.09 3.38
N GLY A 179 8.26 -17.46 3.61
CA GLY A 179 8.50 -16.69 4.84
C GLY A 179 7.51 -15.55 5.04
N SER A 180 7.13 -14.87 3.94
CA SER A 180 6.14 -13.78 3.99
C SER A 180 4.73 -14.29 4.33
N VAL A 181 4.34 -15.45 3.79
CA VAL A 181 3.06 -16.10 4.12
C VAL A 181 3.06 -16.55 5.59
N ILE A 182 4.13 -17.21 6.05
CA ILE A 182 4.26 -17.63 7.46
C ILE A 182 4.14 -16.41 8.38
N LEU A 183 4.83 -15.30 8.06
CA LEU A 183 4.75 -14.06 8.83
C LEU A 183 3.31 -13.53 8.91
N SER A 184 2.57 -13.52 7.78
CA SER A 184 1.18 -13.04 7.77
C SER A 184 0.23 -13.97 8.52
N VAL A 185 0.44 -15.29 8.42
CA VAL A 185 -0.33 -16.27 9.19
C VAL A 185 -0.06 -16.12 10.69
N ALA A 186 1.19 -15.94 11.08
CA ALA A 186 1.53 -15.66 12.48
C ALA A 186 0.88 -14.37 12.98
N PHE A 187 0.86 -13.31 12.15
CA PHE A 187 0.22 -12.04 12.49
C PHE A 187 -1.30 -12.20 12.65
N ILE A 188 -2.00 -12.86 11.71
CA ILE A 188 -3.45 -13.04 11.82
C ILE A 188 -3.81 -13.89 13.03
N LEU A 189 -3.09 -14.98 13.28
CA LEU A 189 -3.29 -15.81 14.46
C LEU A 189 -3.08 -15.00 15.75
N TYR A 190 -1.99 -14.22 15.82
CA TYR A 190 -1.72 -13.37 16.97
C TYR A 190 -2.90 -12.43 17.27
N VAL A 191 -3.38 -11.70 16.26
CA VAL A 191 -4.45 -10.69 16.43
C VAL A 191 -5.81 -11.34 16.81
N PHE A 192 -6.09 -12.54 16.30
CA PHE A 192 -7.34 -13.24 16.61
C PHE A 192 -7.32 -13.95 17.97
N LEU A 193 -6.14 -14.29 18.47
CA LEU A 193 -5.95 -14.90 19.79
C LEU A 193 -5.83 -13.86 20.92
N LEU A 194 -5.76 -12.57 20.61
CA LEU A 194 -5.72 -11.53 21.66
C LEU A 194 -7.02 -11.56 22.49
N PRO A 195 -6.91 -11.60 23.83
CA PRO A 195 -8.07 -11.60 24.72
C PRO A 195 -8.84 -10.27 24.59
N ALA A 196 -10.18 -10.34 24.50
CA ALA A 196 -11.00 -9.13 24.47
C ALA A 196 -10.88 -8.29 25.74
N SER A 197 -10.55 -8.92 26.87
CA SER A 197 -10.30 -8.26 28.16
C SER A 197 -9.15 -7.25 28.14
N ASP A 198 -8.23 -7.35 27.19
CA ASP A 198 -7.11 -6.43 27.06
C ASP A 198 -7.49 -5.09 26.39
N PHE A 199 -8.73 -4.96 25.96
CA PHE A 199 -9.27 -3.80 25.24
C PHE A 199 -10.45 -3.23 26.04
N ASN A 200 -10.22 -2.10 26.74
CA ASN A 200 -11.16 -1.60 27.72
C ASN A 200 -11.94 -0.36 27.26
N THR A 201 -11.52 0.27 26.16
CA THR A 201 -12.14 1.48 25.63
C THR A 201 -12.74 1.24 24.24
N ALA A 202 -13.72 2.05 23.84
CA ALA A 202 -14.27 2.03 22.49
C ALA A 202 -13.17 2.22 21.42
N ALA A 203 -12.17 3.05 21.72
CA ALA A 203 -11.00 3.28 20.88
C ALA A 203 -10.17 2.01 20.71
N ASP A 204 -9.94 1.26 21.79
CA ASP A 204 -9.17 0.00 21.74
C ASP A 204 -9.90 -1.06 20.92
N PHE A 205 -11.23 -1.19 21.07
CA PHE A 205 -12.03 -2.09 20.24
C PHE A 205 -11.98 -1.71 18.76
N ALA A 206 -12.05 -0.42 18.42
CA ALA A 206 -11.92 0.06 17.06
C ALA A 206 -10.52 -0.24 16.49
N ASN A 207 -9.46 -0.09 17.29
CA ASN A 207 -8.09 -0.41 16.92
C ASN A 207 -7.89 -1.93 16.70
N LEU A 208 -8.48 -2.77 17.56
CA LEU A 208 -8.46 -4.23 17.40
C LEU A 208 -9.21 -4.65 16.12
N ALA A 209 -10.40 -4.08 15.86
CA ALA A 209 -11.17 -4.35 14.64
C ALA A 209 -10.38 -3.94 13.39
N SER A 210 -9.68 -2.80 13.45
CA SER A 210 -8.78 -2.34 12.38
C SER A 210 -7.60 -3.31 12.18
N ALA A 211 -6.99 -3.80 13.27
CA ALA A 211 -5.91 -4.78 13.20
C ALA A 211 -6.36 -6.11 12.57
N LYS A 212 -7.52 -6.65 12.99
CA LYS A 212 -8.13 -7.86 12.40
C LYS A 212 -8.42 -7.68 10.91
N LYS A 213 -8.98 -6.54 10.53
CA LYS A 213 -9.21 -6.15 9.14
C LYS A 213 -7.94 -6.16 8.31
N ASN A 214 -6.88 -5.51 8.81
CA ASN A 214 -5.61 -5.41 8.11
C ASN A 214 -4.90 -6.77 8.04
N ALA A 215 -4.94 -7.56 9.10
CA ALA A 215 -4.40 -8.92 9.12
C ALA A 215 -5.05 -9.79 8.03
N ALA A 216 -6.39 -9.81 7.93
CA ALA A 216 -7.10 -10.54 6.89
C ALA A 216 -6.75 -10.06 5.48
N THR A 217 -6.68 -8.74 5.27
CA THR A 217 -6.31 -8.13 3.99
C THR A 217 -4.91 -8.56 3.55
N LEU A 218 -3.91 -8.36 4.43
CA LEU A 218 -2.50 -8.62 4.13
C LEU A 218 -2.22 -10.11 3.94
N THR A 219 -2.87 -10.97 4.72
CA THR A 219 -2.78 -12.43 4.55
C THR A 219 -3.33 -12.84 3.18
N GLY A 220 -4.52 -12.35 2.78
CA GLY A 220 -5.06 -12.60 1.45
C GLY A 220 -4.13 -12.14 0.33
N CYS A 221 -3.54 -10.95 0.45
CA CYS A 221 -2.56 -10.43 -0.51
C CYS A 221 -1.32 -11.33 -0.63
N LEU A 222 -0.75 -11.79 0.49
CA LEU A 222 0.47 -12.61 0.47
C LEU A 222 0.22 -14.02 -0.07
N PHE A 223 -0.92 -14.64 0.24
CA PHE A 223 -1.32 -15.88 -0.40
C PHE A 223 -1.52 -15.70 -1.92
N GLY A 224 -2.13 -14.58 -2.34
CA GLY A 224 -2.27 -14.23 -3.75
C GLY A 224 -0.92 -14.08 -4.44
N LEU A 225 0.03 -13.34 -3.84
CA LEU A 225 1.38 -13.17 -4.39
C LEU A 225 2.15 -14.50 -4.47
N ALA A 226 2.00 -15.37 -3.46
CA ALA A 226 2.62 -16.68 -3.42
C ALA A 226 2.09 -17.61 -4.53
N LEU A 227 0.81 -17.48 -4.90
CA LEU A 227 0.20 -18.17 -6.04
C LEU A 227 0.66 -17.56 -7.38
N VAL A 228 0.66 -16.23 -7.47
CA VAL A 228 0.95 -15.49 -8.71
C VAL A 228 2.38 -15.70 -9.18
N TYR A 229 3.35 -15.72 -8.28
CA TYR A 229 4.76 -15.83 -8.67
C TYR A 229 5.08 -17.10 -9.48
N PRO A 230 4.75 -18.32 -9.00
CA PRO A 230 5.00 -19.52 -9.82
C PRO A 230 4.15 -19.56 -11.09
N LEU A 231 2.89 -19.08 -11.05
CA LEU A 231 2.05 -18.98 -12.25
C LEU A 231 2.68 -18.08 -13.30
N ASP A 232 3.18 -16.91 -12.89
CA ASP A 232 3.89 -16.01 -13.81
C ASP A 232 5.18 -16.63 -14.34
N LYS A 233 5.99 -17.22 -13.46
CA LYS A 233 7.29 -17.80 -13.83
C LYS A 233 7.17 -18.97 -14.80
N TYR A 234 6.23 -19.87 -14.60
CA TYR A 234 6.17 -21.14 -15.33
C TYR A 234 5.12 -21.16 -16.43
N VAL A 235 3.98 -20.45 -16.26
CA VAL A 235 2.82 -20.52 -17.14
C VAL A 235 2.63 -19.25 -17.96
N ILE A 236 2.44 -18.10 -17.31
CA ILE A 236 2.01 -16.85 -17.97
C ILE A 236 3.17 -16.24 -18.76
N LYS A 237 4.33 -16.07 -18.11
CA LYS A 237 5.58 -15.56 -18.70
C LYS A 237 5.39 -14.27 -19.50
N PHE A 238 4.56 -13.33 -18.98
CA PHE A 238 4.31 -12.07 -19.68
C PHE A 238 5.56 -11.19 -19.71
N ASP A 239 5.64 -10.31 -20.72
CA ASP A 239 6.66 -9.26 -20.82
C ASP A 239 6.05 -7.89 -20.51
N THR A 240 6.88 -6.98 -20.03
CA THR A 240 6.52 -5.58 -19.81
C THR A 240 6.70 -4.72 -21.05
N LYS A 241 7.24 -5.28 -22.16
CA LYS A 241 7.44 -4.57 -23.42
C LYS A 241 6.12 -4.17 -24.07
N GLY A 242 6.13 -3.04 -24.73
CA GLY A 242 4.96 -2.55 -25.47
C GLY A 242 5.08 -1.08 -25.84
N ARG A 243 4.22 -0.60 -26.76
CA ARG A 243 4.12 0.80 -27.10
C ARG A 243 3.60 1.60 -25.92
N TRP A 244 4.06 2.83 -25.75
CA TRP A 244 3.70 3.66 -24.60
C TRP A 244 2.17 3.78 -24.40
N TYR A 245 1.39 3.99 -25.46
CA TYR A 245 -0.06 4.10 -25.38
C TYR A 245 -0.73 2.76 -25.00
N SER A 246 -0.20 1.64 -25.48
CA SER A 246 -0.66 0.32 -25.07
C SER A 246 -0.40 0.06 -23.58
N GLN A 247 0.74 0.53 -23.06
CA GLN A 247 1.04 0.46 -21.62
C GLN A 247 0.06 1.30 -20.80
N VAL A 248 -0.25 2.54 -21.26
CA VAL A 248 -1.22 3.41 -20.60
C VAL A 248 -2.62 2.76 -20.59
N ILE A 249 -3.10 2.29 -21.75
CA ILE A 249 -4.41 1.64 -21.86
C ILE A 249 -4.47 0.40 -20.95
N LYS A 250 -3.46 -0.46 -21.04
CA LYS A 250 -3.33 -1.67 -20.21
C LYS A 250 -3.39 -1.34 -18.72
N PHE A 251 -2.66 -0.31 -18.28
CA PHE A 251 -2.63 0.11 -16.89
C PHE A 251 -3.99 0.67 -16.46
N VAL A 252 -4.55 1.63 -17.18
CA VAL A 252 -5.81 2.29 -16.82
C VAL A 252 -6.96 1.30 -16.78
N VAL A 253 -7.12 0.48 -17.84
CA VAL A 253 -8.18 -0.53 -17.90
C VAL A 253 -8.00 -1.58 -16.80
N GLY A 254 -6.76 -2.06 -16.58
CA GLY A 254 -6.48 -3.02 -15.54
C GLY A 254 -6.80 -2.50 -14.14
N ILE A 255 -6.41 -1.26 -13.82
CA ILE A 255 -6.75 -0.63 -12.53
C ILE A 255 -8.27 -0.47 -12.38
N ALA A 256 -8.97 -0.03 -13.44
CA ALA A 256 -10.44 0.10 -13.40
C ALA A 256 -11.11 -1.25 -13.09
N ILE A 257 -10.66 -2.35 -13.70
CA ILE A 257 -11.20 -3.69 -13.43
C ILE A 257 -10.84 -4.14 -12.01
N VAL A 258 -9.62 -3.91 -11.53
CA VAL A 258 -9.21 -4.22 -10.14
C VAL A 258 -10.10 -3.49 -9.13
N LEU A 259 -10.40 -2.22 -9.36
CA LEU A 259 -11.31 -1.46 -8.50
C LEU A 259 -12.74 -1.98 -8.57
N ALA A 260 -13.23 -2.33 -9.77
CA ALA A 260 -14.55 -2.95 -9.95
C ALA A 260 -14.64 -4.31 -9.22
N ILE A 261 -13.62 -5.15 -9.28
CA ILE A 261 -13.54 -6.42 -8.53
C ILE A 261 -13.54 -6.15 -7.02
N LYS A 262 -12.75 -5.18 -6.56
CA LYS A 262 -12.66 -4.81 -5.15
C LYS A 262 -14.01 -4.42 -4.57
N GLU A 263 -14.78 -3.59 -5.26
CA GLU A 263 -16.09 -3.14 -4.80
C GLU A 263 -17.19 -4.19 -5.10
N GLY A 264 -17.18 -4.79 -6.29
CA GLY A 264 -18.20 -5.77 -6.71
C GLY A 264 -18.21 -7.07 -5.93
N LEU A 265 -17.05 -7.54 -5.48
CA LEU A 265 -16.96 -8.78 -4.67
C LEU A 265 -17.23 -8.55 -3.17
N LYS A 266 -17.37 -7.33 -2.70
CA LYS A 266 -17.55 -7.04 -1.28
C LYS A 266 -18.80 -7.70 -0.72
N THR A 267 -19.96 -7.32 -1.22
CA THR A 267 -21.27 -7.81 -0.74
C THR A 267 -21.51 -9.30 -1.03
N PRO A 268 -21.21 -9.82 -2.24
CA PRO A 268 -21.41 -11.25 -2.51
C PRO A 268 -20.56 -12.16 -1.63
N LEU A 269 -19.29 -11.82 -1.39
CA LEU A 269 -18.42 -12.63 -0.54
C LEU A 269 -18.82 -12.54 0.94
N GLU A 270 -19.21 -11.38 1.42
CA GLU A 270 -19.76 -11.23 2.77
C GLU A 270 -21.02 -12.08 2.93
N ALA A 271 -21.96 -12.02 2.00
CA ALA A 271 -23.17 -12.84 2.02
C ALA A 271 -22.85 -14.36 1.98
N PHE A 272 -21.93 -14.76 1.09
CA PHE A 272 -21.51 -16.15 0.98
C PHE A 272 -20.88 -16.68 2.27
N THR A 273 -19.98 -15.93 2.89
CA THR A 273 -19.31 -16.38 4.11
C THR A 273 -20.25 -16.42 5.32
N HIS A 274 -21.30 -15.60 5.33
CA HIS A 274 -22.34 -15.66 6.37
C HIS A 274 -23.20 -16.91 6.31
N LEU A 275 -23.30 -17.61 5.17
CA LEU A 275 -24.00 -18.89 5.08
C LEU A 275 -23.35 -20.01 5.93
N PHE A 276 -22.06 -19.86 6.27
CA PHE A 276 -21.29 -20.85 7.04
C PHE A 276 -21.03 -20.44 8.50
N THR A 277 -21.55 -19.30 8.93
CA THR A 277 -21.36 -18.80 10.29
C THR A 277 -22.72 -18.58 10.97
N SER A 278 -22.97 -19.30 12.05
CA SER A 278 -24.13 -19.09 12.92
C SER A 278 -23.80 -17.93 13.87
N GLY A 279 -24.35 -16.75 13.63
CA GLY A 279 -24.23 -15.62 14.52
C GLY A 279 -24.63 -14.29 13.86
N ASP A 280 -25.23 -13.39 14.63
CA ASP A 280 -25.59 -12.05 14.16
C ASP A 280 -24.35 -11.24 13.76
N CYS A 281 -24.41 -10.63 12.58
CA CYS A 281 -23.35 -9.76 12.10
C CYS A 281 -23.42 -8.42 12.86
N VAL A 282 -22.49 -8.21 13.76
CA VAL A 282 -22.33 -6.91 14.41
C VAL A 282 -21.61 -5.96 13.46
N ARG A 283 -22.30 -4.89 13.05
CA ARG A 283 -21.70 -3.80 12.27
C ARG A 283 -21.17 -2.76 13.25
N VAL A 284 -19.85 -2.59 13.27
CA VAL A 284 -19.20 -1.58 14.11
C VAL A 284 -18.69 -0.46 13.22
N CYS A 285 -18.84 0.79 13.68
CA CYS A 285 -18.22 1.93 13.04
C CYS A 285 -16.69 1.82 13.19
N THR A 286 -15.97 1.89 12.08
CA THR A 286 -14.50 1.82 12.04
C THR A 286 -13.86 3.20 11.98
N CYS A 287 -14.64 4.25 12.18
CA CYS A 287 -14.10 5.61 12.33
C CYS A 287 -13.28 5.65 13.63
N GLY A 288 -12.04 6.11 13.57
CA GLY A 288 -11.17 6.19 14.75
C GLY A 288 -11.84 6.96 15.89
N ALA A 289 -11.47 6.63 17.13
CA ALA A 289 -11.98 7.31 18.32
C ALA A 289 -11.79 8.82 18.21
N GLY A 290 -12.87 9.55 18.07
CA GLY A 290 -12.88 11.01 17.91
C GLY A 290 -14.01 11.55 17.01
N HIS A 291 -14.67 10.73 16.23
CA HIS A 291 -15.82 11.17 15.43
C HIS A 291 -17.16 10.95 16.20
N LEU A 292 -17.62 12.01 16.84
CA LEU A 292 -19.02 12.20 17.30
C LEU A 292 -19.84 12.95 16.23
N ILE A 293 -19.64 12.68 14.94
CA ILE A 293 -20.47 13.25 13.89
C ILE A 293 -21.34 12.13 13.32
N GLU A 294 -22.59 12.14 13.68
CA GLU A 294 -23.64 11.36 13.03
C GLU A 294 -23.69 11.75 11.55
N GLY A 295 -23.35 10.84 10.66
CA GLY A 295 -23.54 11.02 9.23
C GLY A 295 -22.64 10.18 8.34
N ASP A 296 -21.35 10.05 8.61
CA ASP A 296 -20.37 9.42 7.71
C ASP A 296 -19.67 8.17 8.28
N CYS A 297 -20.31 7.45 9.19
CA CYS A 297 -19.75 6.20 9.73
C CYS A 297 -19.65 5.10 8.66
N LYS A 298 -18.44 4.73 8.28
CA LYS A 298 -18.20 3.52 7.50
C LYS A 298 -18.39 2.29 8.38
N PHE A 299 -19.55 1.67 8.31
CA PHE A 299 -19.82 0.42 9.01
C PHE A 299 -19.08 -0.75 8.38
N GLN A 300 -18.48 -1.57 9.22
CA GLN A 300 -17.84 -2.80 8.82
C GLN A 300 -18.36 -3.98 9.64
N CYS A 301 -18.56 -5.11 8.95
CA CYS A 301 -18.84 -6.37 9.62
C CYS A 301 -17.60 -6.82 10.41
N VAL A 302 -17.70 -6.91 11.73
CA VAL A 302 -16.64 -7.34 12.66
C VAL A 302 -16.81 -8.80 13.10
N CYS A 303 -17.50 -9.60 12.32
CA CYS A 303 -17.63 -11.05 12.56
C CYS A 303 -16.52 -11.83 11.83
N GLY A 304 -16.29 -13.06 12.27
CA GLY A 304 -15.30 -13.95 11.63
C GLY A 304 -15.51 -14.11 10.12
N ALA A 305 -16.79 -14.23 9.68
CA ALA A 305 -17.17 -14.33 8.27
C ALA A 305 -16.70 -13.11 7.45
N GLY A 306 -16.89 -11.89 7.96
CA GLY A 306 -16.47 -10.68 7.26
C GLY A 306 -14.96 -10.59 7.07
N TYR A 307 -14.15 -11.09 8.01
CA TYR A 307 -12.70 -11.14 7.86
C TYR A 307 -12.26 -12.23 6.87
N VAL A 308 -12.91 -13.39 6.86
CA VAL A 308 -12.66 -14.44 5.85
C VAL A 308 -13.03 -13.94 4.46
N ALA A 309 -14.22 -13.34 4.28
CA ALA A 309 -14.64 -12.72 3.01
C ALA A 309 -13.60 -11.71 2.51
N ARG A 310 -13.05 -10.91 3.42
CA ARG A 310 -12.01 -9.93 3.10
C ARG A 310 -10.72 -10.60 2.64
N ALA A 311 -10.24 -11.63 3.33
CA ALA A 311 -9.04 -12.35 2.95
C ALA A 311 -9.19 -12.97 1.55
N ILE A 312 -10.32 -13.64 1.29
CA ILE A 312 -10.65 -14.22 -0.03
C ILE A 312 -10.70 -13.11 -1.09
N ARG A 313 -11.35 -11.99 -0.82
CA ARG A 313 -11.45 -10.88 -1.77
C ARG A 313 -10.09 -10.35 -2.18
N TYR A 314 -9.19 -10.09 -1.24
CA TYR A 314 -7.86 -9.57 -1.56
C TYR A 314 -6.95 -10.62 -2.20
N PHE A 315 -7.11 -11.88 -1.85
CA PHE A 315 -6.50 -12.99 -2.60
C PHE A 315 -6.93 -12.98 -4.07
N LEU A 316 -8.24 -12.90 -4.34
CA LEU A 316 -8.78 -12.87 -5.71
C LEU A 316 -8.33 -11.61 -6.49
N ILE A 317 -8.26 -10.45 -5.84
CA ILE A 317 -7.75 -9.21 -6.45
C ILE A 317 -6.31 -9.41 -6.90
N VAL A 318 -5.45 -9.95 -6.04
CA VAL A 318 -4.04 -10.19 -6.37
C VAL A 318 -3.89 -11.28 -7.43
N ALA A 319 -4.66 -12.36 -7.34
CA ALA A 319 -4.69 -13.43 -8.34
C ALA A 319 -5.13 -12.90 -9.72
N PHE A 320 -6.12 -12.02 -9.77
CA PHE A 320 -6.52 -11.34 -11.00
C PHE A 320 -5.42 -10.41 -11.52
N ALA A 321 -4.93 -9.49 -10.69
CA ALA A 321 -3.96 -8.47 -11.10
C ALA A 321 -2.60 -9.07 -11.50
N GLY A 322 -2.17 -10.13 -10.84
CA GLY A 322 -0.89 -10.79 -11.11
C GLY A 322 -0.96 -11.99 -12.05
N GLY A 323 -2.15 -12.62 -12.17
CA GLY A 323 -2.37 -13.84 -12.96
C GLY A 323 -3.22 -13.58 -14.20
N LEU A 324 -4.54 -13.42 -14.02
CA LEU A 324 -5.48 -13.38 -15.15
C LEU A 324 -5.29 -12.17 -16.06
N TRP A 325 -5.10 -10.98 -15.50
CA TRP A 325 -4.91 -9.77 -16.30
C TRP A 325 -3.64 -9.82 -17.16
N PRO A 326 -2.48 -10.24 -16.66
CA PRO A 326 -1.28 -10.42 -17.49
C PRO A 326 -1.42 -11.38 -18.66
N MET A 327 -2.33 -12.36 -18.61
CA MET A 327 -2.60 -13.24 -19.78
C MET A 327 -3.11 -12.46 -21.00
N THR A 328 -3.71 -11.29 -20.80
CA THR A 328 -4.20 -10.43 -21.88
C THR A 328 -3.10 -9.55 -22.51
N PHE A 329 -1.88 -9.50 -21.94
CA PHE A 329 -0.86 -8.51 -22.34
C PHE A 329 -0.37 -8.70 -23.77
N LYS A 330 -0.36 -9.93 -24.29
CA LYS A 330 -0.05 -10.20 -25.70
C LYS A 330 -1.00 -9.48 -26.67
N PHE A 331 -2.26 -9.25 -26.28
CA PHE A 331 -3.20 -8.44 -27.05
C PHE A 331 -2.74 -6.97 -27.09
N PHE A 332 -2.36 -6.40 -25.94
CA PHE A 332 -1.91 -5.01 -25.87
C PHE A 332 -0.57 -4.79 -26.58
N GLU A 333 0.33 -5.77 -26.59
CA GLU A 333 1.58 -5.70 -27.36
C GLU A 333 1.34 -5.57 -28.86
N ARG A 334 0.29 -6.23 -29.37
CA ARG A 334 -0.09 -6.23 -30.79
C ARG A 334 -0.96 -5.02 -31.17
N LEU A 335 -1.49 -4.30 -30.21
CA LEU A 335 -2.38 -3.16 -30.44
C LEU A 335 -1.64 -2.05 -31.21
N ARG A 336 -2.17 -1.71 -32.40
CA ARG A 336 -1.67 -0.62 -33.24
C ARG A 336 -2.76 0.42 -33.43
N ILE A 337 -2.45 1.68 -33.08
CA ILE A 337 -3.32 2.82 -33.28
C ILE A 337 -2.57 3.82 -34.15
N GLU A 338 -2.83 3.79 -35.46
CA GLU A 338 -2.09 4.54 -36.47
C GLU A 338 -1.97 6.03 -36.15
N LYS A 339 -3.05 6.66 -35.68
CA LYS A 339 -3.05 8.09 -35.29
C LYS A 339 -2.03 8.36 -34.16
N LEU A 340 -1.88 7.46 -33.18
CA LEU A 340 -0.92 7.62 -32.08
C LEU A 340 0.50 7.32 -32.53
N GLU A 341 0.69 6.42 -33.48
CA GLU A 341 2.01 6.18 -34.09
C GLU A 341 2.47 7.41 -34.89
N GLN A 342 1.60 8.00 -35.69
CA GLN A 342 1.86 9.25 -36.43
C GLN A 342 2.17 10.42 -35.48
N PHE A 343 1.41 10.56 -34.39
CA PHE A 343 1.65 11.58 -33.37
C PHE A 343 3.01 11.38 -32.68
N THR A 344 3.36 10.14 -32.33
CA THR A 344 4.64 9.82 -31.74
C THR A 344 5.80 10.13 -32.71
N ALA A 345 5.68 9.76 -33.98
CA ALA A 345 6.66 10.06 -35.02
C ALA A 345 6.83 11.58 -35.21
N TRP A 346 5.72 12.33 -35.19
CA TRP A 346 5.73 13.79 -35.28
C TRP A 346 6.48 14.42 -34.08
N ILE A 347 6.21 13.97 -32.82
CA ILE A 347 6.93 14.45 -31.62
C ILE A 347 8.43 14.18 -31.78
N VAL A 348 8.82 12.94 -32.09
CA VAL A 348 10.23 12.56 -32.23
C VAL A 348 10.93 13.38 -33.32
N SER A 349 10.24 13.69 -34.42
CA SER A 349 10.79 14.54 -35.50
C SER A 349 11.05 15.97 -35.04
N LYS A 350 10.18 16.52 -34.18
CA LYS A 350 10.35 17.86 -33.60
C LYS A 350 11.57 17.94 -32.67
N PHE A 351 11.74 16.95 -31.78
CA PHE A 351 12.90 16.94 -30.88
C PHE A 351 14.22 16.71 -31.60
N LYS A 352 14.26 15.88 -32.66
CA LYS A 352 15.46 15.72 -33.51
C LYS A 352 15.86 16.98 -34.29
N LYS A 353 14.89 17.88 -34.58
CA LYS A 353 15.19 19.16 -35.22
C LYS A 353 15.80 20.19 -34.24
N VAL A 354 15.46 20.13 -32.96
CA VAL A 354 15.99 21.04 -31.93
C VAL A 354 17.46 20.71 -31.65
N ASP A 355 17.85 19.43 -31.59
CA ASP A 355 19.27 19.05 -31.43
C ASP A 355 20.19 19.50 -32.60
N LYS A 356 19.66 19.55 -33.83
CA LYS A 356 20.43 20.02 -35.01
C LYS A 356 20.54 21.54 -35.15
N THR A 357 19.81 22.30 -34.37
CA THR A 357 19.89 23.77 -34.34
C THR A 357 20.70 24.30 -33.15
N ALA A 358 21.18 23.40 -32.27
CA ALA A 358 22.03 23.70 -31.12
C ALA A 358 23.52 23.37 -31.31
N GLU A 359 23.87 22.78 -32.49
CA GLU A 359 25.25 22.69 -33.02
C GLU A 359 25.53 23.85 -34.00
#